data_e92316b45f16ae6daeb2322248fdff47
#
_entry.id   e92316b45f16ae6daeb2322248fdff47
#
_cell.length_a   1.000
_cell.length_b   1.000
_cell.length_c   1.000
_cell.angle_alpha   90.00
_cell.angle_beta   90.00
_cell.angle_gamma   90.00
#
_symmetry.space_group_name_H-M   'P 1'
#
loop_
_entity.id
_entity.type
_entity.pdbx_description
1 polymer ?
#
loop_
_entity_poly.entity_id
_entity_poly.type
_entity_poly.pdbx_seq_one_letter_code
_entity_poly.pdbx_strand_id
1 'polypeptide(L)'
;AMVQTCSRCSRVNPEEASFCYFDGIGLGGRSHASAGVQMDFPKPIRYPSGKTCSNFNELASTILSDWTVSLDMLKKGEFGTFFSGIGRLDLAMVATESAKHPEPVHGLDQFLARLPSQPIPPADLEVDPPTLDLGTLKPGKDIKCSVKIRNKGRRILYGSVSIEGIPWLSIGEGKPRSRSRFNTFQDAPLPMTVFTNSLRTS
;
A
#
# COMPACT_ATOMS: atom_id res chain seq x y z
N ALA A 1 0.97 -42.29 12.33
CA ALA A 1 0.93 -40.90 12.75
C ALA A 1 -0.18 -40.22 11.98
N MET A 2 -1.09 -39.58 12.68
CA MET A 2 -2.14 -38.77 12.03
C MET A 2 -1.54 -37.47 11.50
N VAL A 3 -2.08 -36.99 10.42
CA VAL A 3 -1.59 -35.79 9.73
C VAL A 3 -2.76 -34.88 9.37
N GLN A 4 -2.51 -33.58 9.25
CA GLN A 4 -3.50 -32.61 8.83
C GLN A 4 -3.00 -31.85 7.58
N THR A 5 -3.92 -31.53 6.68
CA THR A 5 -3.59 -30.84 5.43
C THR A 5 -3.89 -29.34 5.56
N CYS A 6 -2.94 -28.51 5.18
CA CYS A 6 -3.14 -27.06 5.14
C CYS A 6 -4.18 -26.70 4.08
N SER A 7 -5.20 -25.93 4.48
CA SER A 7 -6.26 -25.46 3.57
C SER A 7 -5.78 -24.45 2.52
N ARG A 8 -4.63 -23.81 2.76
CA ARG A 8 -4.09 -22.77 1.87
C ARG A 8 -3.11 -23.33 0.83
N CYS A 9 -2.13 -24.16 1.27
CA CYS A 9 -1.09 -24.66 0.38
C CYS A 9 -1.22 -26.17 0.07
N SER A 10 -2.25 -26.85 0.62
CA SER A 10 -2.54 -28.28 0.46
C SER A 10 -1.40 -29.23 0.90
N ARG A 11 -0.42 -28.72 1.65
CA ARG A 11 0.68 -29.53 2.17
C ARG A 11 0.31 -30.18 3.50
N VAL A 12 0.86 -31.39 3.68
CA VAL A 12 0.62 -32.20 4.87
C VAL A 12 1.53 -31.74 6.00
N ASN A 13 0.96 -31.62 7.20
CA ASN A 13 1.64 -31.26 8.44
C ASN A 13 1.33 -32.32 9.51
N PRO A 14 2.18 -32.48 10.54
CA PRO A 14 1.85 -33.30 11.71
C PRO A 14 0.54 -32.85 12.36
N GLU A 15 -0.19 -33.77 12.95
CA GLU A 15 -1.49 -33.47 13.60
C GLU A 15 -1.34 -32.46 14.75
N GLU A 16 -0.23 -32.53 15.47
CA GLU A 16 0.09 -31.63 16.57
C GLU A 16 0.55 -30.23 16.13
N ALA A 17 0.76 -30.00 14.84
CA ALA A 17 1.17 -28.71 14.33
C ALA A 17 0.05 -27.66 14.46
N SER A 18 0.27 -26.63 15.25
CA SER A 18 -0.66 -25.51 15.36
C SER A 18 -0.66 -24.59 14.14
N PHE A 19 0.43 -24.63 13.36
CA PHE A 19 0.63 -23.80 12.16
C PHE A 19 1.23 -24.62 11.04
N CYS A 20 0.90 -24.29 9.80
CA CYS A 20 1.52 -24.90 8.63
C CYS A 20 3.02 -24.54 8.56
N TYR A 21 3.87 -25.55 8.45
CA TYR A 21 5.32 -25.36 8.36
C TYR A 21 5.78 -24.69 7.06
N PHE A 22 4.90 -24.59 6.07
CA PHE A 22 5.23 -24.08 4.73
C PHE A 22 4.74 -22.66 4.47
N ASP A 23 3.60 -22.26 5.04
CA ASP A 23 3.00 -20.94 4.80
C ASP A 23 2.56 -20.21 6.07
N GLY A 24 2.79 -20.83 7.25
CA GLY A 24 2.54 -20.20 8.55
C GLY A 24 1.07 -20.04 8.93
N ILE A 25 0.11 -20.58 8.11
CA ILE A 25 -1.31 -20.49 8.47
C ILE A 25 -1.64 -21.44 9.62
N GLY A 26 -2.57 -21.04 10.51
CA GLY A 26 -3.05 -21.92 11.58
C GLY A 26 -3.77 -23.16 11.04
N LEU A 27 -3.42 -24.33 11.53
CA LEU A 27 -3.94 -25.65 11.12
C LEU A 27 -5.03 -26.19 12.04
N GLY A 28 -5.35 -25.47 13.13
CA GLY A 28 -6.36 -25.91 14.11
C GLY A 28 -7.76 -25.97 13.52
N GLY A 29 -8.21 -27.17 13.22
CA GLY A 29 -9.58 -27.50 12.79
C GLY A 29 -10.61 -27.42 13.91
N ARG A 30 -10.65 -26.34 14.63
CA ARG A 30 -11.85 -25.86 15.35
C ARG A 30 -12.06 -24.44 14.88
N SER A 31 -13.07 -24.27 14.05
CA SER A 31 -13.66 -22.98 13.75
C SER A 31 -14.13 -22.32 15.05
N HIS A 32 -13.18 -21.80 15.81
CA HIS A 32 -13.48 -20.59 16.52
C HIS A 32 -13.56 -19.54 15.42
N ALA A 33 -14.78 -19.12 15.11
CA ALA A 33 -15.00 -17.75 14.70
C ALA A 33 -14.43 -16.89 15.85
N SER A 34 -13.14 -16.84 15.91
CA SER A 34 -12.37 -16.02 16.82
C SER A 34 -12.56 -14.62 16.31
N ALA A 35 -13.42 -13.86 16.94
CA ALA A 35 -12.99 -12.50 17.29
C ALA A 35 -11.49 -12.63 17.55
N GLY A 36 -10.66 -12.09 16.65
CA GLY A 36 -9.24 -12.40 16.62
C GLY A 36 -8.65 -12.30 18.01
N VAL A 37 -8.00 -13.35 18.47
CA VAL A 37 -7.18 -13.26 19.68
C VAL A 37 -6.11 -12.25 19.36
N GLN A 38 -6.34 -11.06 19.82
CA GLN A 38 -5.43 -9.93 19.70
C GLN A 38 -4.27 -10.26 20.62
N MET A 39 -3.23 -10.90 20.06
CA MET A 39 -2.03 -11.21 20.82
C MET A 39 -1.29 -9.90 21.07
N ASP A 40 -1.35 -9.44 22.32
CA ASP A 40 -0.62 -8.27 22.75
C ASP A 40 0.89 -8.54 22.70
N PHE A 41 1.64 -7.52 22.36
CA PHE A 41 3.10 -7.59 22.41
C PHE A 41 3.57 -7.72 23.86
N PRO A 42 4.60 -8.51 24.15
CA PRO A 42 5.20 -8.59 25.49
C PRO A 42 5.67 -7.22 26.00
N LYS A 43 6.01 -6.33 25.07
CA LYS A 43 6.38 -4.94 25.31
C LYS A 43 5.79 -4.10 24.17
N PRO A 44 5.03 -3.04 24.47
CA PRO A 44 4.46 -2.20 23.43
C PRO A 44 5.56 -1.44 22.66
N ILE A 45 5.36 -1.25 21.36
CA ILE A 45 6.18 -0.37 20.56
C ILE A 45 5.76 1.09 20.80
N ARG A 46 6.73 1.96 20.98
CA ARG A 46 6.51 3.40 21.19
C ARG A 46 6.94 4.17 19.97
N TYR A 47 6.05 5.03 19.51
CA TYR A 47 6.31 5.96 18.42
C TYR A 47 6.92 7.26 18.94
N PRO A 48 7.74 7.96 18.14
CA PRO A 48 8.25 9.30 18.48
C PRO A 48 7.15 10.32 18.80
N SER A 49 5.95 10.13 18.24
CA SER A 49 4.76 10.95 18.53
C SER A 49 4.16 10.72 19.94
N GLY A 50 4.72 9.79 20.71
CA GLY A 50 4.18 9.37 22.02
C GLY A 50 3.10 8.30 21.96
N LYS A 51 2.61 7.94 20.78
CA LYS A 51 1.68 6.81 20.61
C LYS A 51 2.37 5.49 20.97
N THR A 52 1.60 4.59 21.56
CA THR A 52 2.05 3.22 21.87
C THR A 52 1.13 2.22 21.19
N CYS A 53 1.69 1.16 20.64
CA CYS A 53 0.93 0.06 20.05
C CYS A 53 1.23 -1.22 20.81
N SER A 54 0.19 -1.85 21.32
CA SER A 54 0.30 -3.07 22.15
C SER A 54 0.07 -4.34 21.34
N ASN A 55 -0.40 -4.24 20.10
CA ASN A 55 -0.71 -5.37 19.23
C ASN A 55 -0.59 -5.00 17.75
N PHE A 56 -0.71 -6.00 16.89
CA PHE A 56 -0.56 -5.82 15.44
C PHE A 56 -1.63 -4.94 14.80
N ASN A 57 -2.86 -4.94 15.31
CA ASN A 57 -3.93 -4.10 14.76
C ASN A 57 -3.70 -2.63 15.06
N GLU A 58 -3.29 -2.33 16.29
CA GLU A 58 -2.90 -0.98 16.70
C GLU A 58 -1.68 -0.49 15.89
N LEU A 59 -0.69 -1.36 15.73
CA LEU A 59 0.49 -1.04 14.93
C LEU A 59 0.13 -0.75 13.48
N ALA A 60 -0.66 -1.60 12.85
CA ALA A 60 -1.10 -1.41 11.46
C ALA A 60 -1.92 -0.11 11.29
N SER A 61 -2.82 0.19 12.23
CA SER A 61 -3.59 1.43 12.24
C SER A 61 -2.71 2.65 12.44
N THR A 62 -1.68 2.55 13.30
CA THR A 62 -0.73 3.64 13.54
C THR A 62 0.17 3.87 12.34
N ILE A 63 0.64 2.81 11.66
CA ILE A 63 1.39 2.94 10.41
C ILE A 63 0.58 3.74 9.38
N LEU A 64 -0.71 3.42 9.22
CA LEU A 64 -1.58 4.13 8.28
C LEU A 64 -1.81 5.60 8.67
N SER A 65 -1.97 5.90 9.97
CA SER A 65 -2.24 7.27 10.44
C SER A 65 -0.98 8.13 10.51
N ASP A 66 0.17 7.54 10.80
CA ASP A 66 1.46 8.22 10.99
C ASP A 66 2.48 7.73 9.96
N TRP A 67 2.09 7.73 8.70
CA TRP A 67 2.86 7.13 7.59
C TRP A 67 4.30 7.64 7.51
N THR A 68 4.49 8.95 7.57
CA THR A 68 5.82 9.57 7.47
C THR A 68 6.74 9.15 8.61
N VAL A 69 6.21 9.11 9.84
CA VAL A 69 6.96 8.68 11.03
C VAL A 69 7.29 7.19 10.91
N SER A 70 6.31 6.37 10.50
CA SER A 70 6.51 4.93 10.30
C SER A 70 7.55 4.63 9.22
N LEU A 71 7.57 5.43 8.14
CA LEU A 71 8.58 5.33 7.09
C LEU A 71 9.99 5.62 7.62
N ASP A 72 10.14 6.62 8.47
CA ASP A 72 11.41 6.95 9.11
C ASP A 72 11.85 5.84 10.08
N MET A 73 10.94 5.33 10.90
CA MET A 73 11.19 4.20 11.79
C MET A 73 11.62 2.93 11.03
N LEU A 74 10.96 2.64 9.88
CA LEU A 74 11.35 1.52 9.02
C LEU A 74 12.78 1.69 8.50
N LYS A 75 13.10 2.88 7.97
CA LYS A 75 14.44 3.20 7.45
C LYS A 75 15.54 3.12 8.51
N LYS A 76 15.22 3.53 9.73
CA LYS A 76 16.15 3.43 10.89
C LYS A 76 16.28 2.01 11.45
N GLY A 77 15.48 1.05 10.96
CA GLY A 77 15.51 -0.33 11.43
C GLY A 77 14.82 -0.54 12.79
N GLU A 78 14.04 0.43 13.26
CA GLU A 78 13.39 0.37 14.58
C GLU A 78 12.38 -0.77 14.66
N PHE A 79 11.61 -1.03 13.59
CA PHE A 79 10.72 -2.19 13.52
C PHE A 79 11.49 -3.51 13.57
N GLY A 80 12.61 -3.61 12.85
CA GLY A 80 13.47 -4.80 12.88
C GLY A 80 13.99 -5.09 14.29
N THR A 81 14.50 -4.06 14.97
CA THR A 81 14.97 -4.14 16.34
C THR A 81 13.86 -4.52 17.31
N PHE A 82 12.68 -3.90 17.18
CA PHE A 82 11.52 -4.21 18.00
C PHE A 82 11.10 -5.67 17.86
N PHE A 83 10.89 -6.15 16.62
CA PHE A 83 10.45 -7.52 16.37
C PHE A 83 11.48 -8.57 16.78
N SER A 84 12.78 -8.29 16.61
CA SER A 84 13.84 -9.14 17.15
C SER A 84 13.76 -9.22 18.66
N GLY A 85 13.52 -8.09 19.34
CA GLY A 85 13.42 -8.01 20.79
C GLY A 85 12.24 -8.77 21.41
N ILE A 86 11.17 -8.98 20.65
CA ILE A 86 9.99 -9.77 21.09
C ILE A 86 9.98 -11.20 20.50
N GLY A 87 11.10 -11.65 19.89
CA GLY A 87 11.27 -13.01 19.35
C GLY A 87 10.60 -13.26 18.00
N ARG A 88 10.08 -12.23 17.31
CA ARG A 88 9.46 -12.33 15.99
C ARG A 88 10.49 -12.07 14.88
N LEU A 89 11.46 -13.00 14.78
CA LEU A 89 12.55 -12.92 13.80
C LEU A 89 12.04 -12.90 12.35
N ASP A 90 10.93 -13.58 12.08
CA ASP A 90 10.22 -13.56 10.81
C ASP A 90 9.85 -12.12 10.39
N LEU A 91 9.24 -11.35 11.28
CA LEU A 91 8.86 -9.96 11.02
C LEU A 91 10.05 -9.00 11.06
N ALA A 92 11.06 -9.29 11.86
CA ALA A 92 12.30 -8.52 11.85
C ALA A 92 13.01 -8.60 10.48
N MET A 93 13.06 -9.78 9.87
CA MET A 93 13.57 -9.97 8.52
C MET A 93 12.73 -9.20 7.49
N VAL A 94 11.41 -9.35 7.56
CA VAL A 94 10.49 -8.60 6.66
C VAL A 94 10.71 -7.09 6.77
N ALA A 95 10.83 -6.54 8.00
CA ALA A 95 11.09 -5.12 8.21
C ALA A 95 12.44 -4.70 7.60
N THR A 96 13.48 -5.52 7.77
CA THR A 96 14.82 -5.24 7.25
C THR A 96 14.85 -5.28 5.72
N GLU A 97 14.17 -6.23 5.09
CA GLU A 97 14.04 -6.31 3.63
C GLU A 97 13.24 -5.12 3.08
N SER A 98 12.13 -4.80 3.72
CA SER A 98 11.27 -3.68 3.34
C SER A 98 11.98 -2.32 3.44
N ALA A 99 12.87 -2.16 4.44
CA ALA A 99 13.68 -0.95 4.60
C ALA A 99 14.68 -0.73 3.45
N LYS A 100 15.09 -1.80 2.77
CA LYS A 100 16.03 -1.76 1.63
C LYS A 100 15.33 -1.52 0.29
N HIS A 101 13.99 -1.45 0.27
CA HIS A 101 13.26 -1.27 -0.98
C HIS A 101 13.65 0.05 -1.66
N PRO A 102 13.93 0.05 -3.00
CA PRO A 102 14.35 1.25 -3.74
C PRO A 102 13.36 2.42 -3.62
N GLU A 103 12.07 2.09 -3.56
CA GLU A 103 10.99 3.05 -3.30
C GLU A 103 10.52 2.87 -1.84
N PRO A 104 10.93 3.73 -0.90
CA PRO A 104 10.65 3.53 0.53
C PRO A 104 9.17 3.43 0.87
N VAL A 105 8.32 4.15 0.15
CA VAL A 105 6.86 4.12 0.31
C VAL A 105 6.31 2.73 0.02
N HIS A 106 6.80 2.08 -1.04
CA HIS A 106 6.43 0.70 -1.38
C HIS A 106 6.98 -0.29 -0.35
N GLY A 107 8.19 -0.05 0.16
CA GLY A 107 8.76 -0.86 1.24
C GLY A 107 7.85 -0.88 2.47
N LEU A 108 7.40 0.28 2.93
CA LEU A 108 6.50 0.37 4.08
C LEU A 108 5.14 -0.28 3.81
N ASP A 109 4.59 -0.13 2.60
CA ASP A 109 3.33 -0.77 2.22
C ASP A 109 3.46 -2.31 2.19
N GLN A 110 4.58 -2.84 1.69
CA GLN A 110 4.87 -4.28 1.72
C GLN A 110 5.04 -4.79 3.15
N PHE A 111 5.72 -4.05 4.00
CA PHE A 111 5.86 -4.37 5.42
C PHE A 111 4.48 -4.44 6.09
N LEU A 112 3.66 -3.40 5.92
CA LEU A 112 2.30 -3.33 6.44
C LEU A 112 1.44 -4.52 5.99
N ALA A 113 1.55 -4.93 4.71
CA ALA A 113 0.81 -6.05 4.15
C ALA A 113 1.18 -7.41 4.75
N ARG A 114 2.37 -7.54 5.33
CA ARG A 114 2.87 -8.77 5.94
C ARG A 114 2.67 -8.84 7.45
N LEU A 115 2.18 -7.77 8.06
CA LEU A 115 1.82 -7.80 9.48
C LEU A 115 0.62 -8.74 9.69
N PRO A 116 0.63 -9.58 10.74
CA PRO A 116 -0.49 -10.45 11.08
C PRO A 116 -1.59 -9.64 11.81
N SER A 117 -2.06 -8.59 11.16
CA SER A 117 -3.16 -7.74 11.59
C SER A 117 -4.46 -8.13 10.89
N GLN A 118 -5.57 -7.50 11.28
CA GLN A 118 -6.80 -7.60 10.50
C GLN A 118 -6.55 -7.14 9.05
N PRO A 119 -7.18 -7.80 8.07
CA PRO A 119 -6.99 -7.46 6.67
C PRO A 119 -7.28 -5.99 6.39
N ILE A 120 -6.32 -5.29 5.84
CA ILE A 120 -6.47 -3.91 5.37
C ILE A 120 -6.87 -3.98 3.90
N PRO A 121 -8.03 -3.40 3.50
CA PRO A 121 -8.42 -3.38 2.10
C PRO A 121 -7.30 -2.84 1.21
N PRO A 122 -6.96 -3.53 0.10
CA PRO A 122 -5.94 -3.08 -0.82
C PRO A 122 -6.29 -1.70 -1.40
N ALA A 123 -5.34 -1.08 -2.08
CA ALA A 123 -5.62 0.11 -2.87
C ALA A 123 -6.61 -0.22 -3.99
N ASP A 124 -7.55 0.68 -4.24
CA ASP A 124 -8.57 0.54 -5.28
C ASP A 124 -8.68 1.85 -6.07
N LEU A 125 -8.32 1.77 -7.36
CA LEU A 125 -8.22 2.93 -8.24
C LEU A 125 -9.57 3.26 -8.86
N GLU A 126 -9.99 4.50 -8.68
CA GLU A 126 -11.06 5.13 -9.46
C GLU A 126 -10.52 6.41 -10.10
N VAL A 127 -10.93 6.67 -11.35
CA VAL A 127 -10.64 7.93 -12.05
C VAL A 127 -11.93 8.69 -12.21
N ASP A 128 -11.95 9.95 -11.77
CA ASP A 128 -13.15 10.80 -11.81
C ASP A 128 -12.86 12.19 -12.40
N PRO A 129 -13.54 12.57 -13.47
CA PRO A 129 -14.47 11.76 -14.25
C PRO A 129 -13.75 10.70 -15.10
N PRO A 130 -14.39 9.56 -15.43
CA PRO A 130 -13.80 8.52 -16.27
C PRO A 130 -13.65 8.97 -17.75
N THR A 131 -14.41 9.96 -18.12
CA THR A 131 -14.36 10.59 -19.46
C THR A 131 -14.37 12.10 -19.28
N LEU A 132 -13.46 12.79 -19.95
CA LEU A 132 -13.39 14.25 -19.93
C LEU A 132 -13.82 14.78 -21.29
N ASP A 133 -15.01 15.38 -21.36
CA ASP A 133 -15.47 16.09 -22.55
C ASP A 133 -14.93 17.53 -22.54
N LEU A 134 -14.09 17.84 -23.51
CA LEU A 134 -13.48 19.16 -23.66
C LEU A 134 -14.28 20.08 -24.57
N GLY A 135 -15.39 19.59 -25.12
CA GLY A 135 -16.22 20.33 -26.07
C GLY A 135 -15.48 20.71 -27.36
N THR A 136 -15.95 21.78 -28.01
CA THR A 136 -15.29 22.31 -29.21
C THR A 136 -14.11 23.19 -28.86
N LEU A 137 -12.91 22.74 -29.22
CA LEU A 137 -11.66 23.46 -28.96
C LEU A 137 -11.37 24.46 -30.09
N LYS A 138 -11.02 25.70 -29.70
CA LYS A 138 -10.55 26.72 -30.63
C LYS A 138 -9.03 26.89 -30.50
N PRO A 139 -8.27 26.95 -31.61
CA PRO A 139 -6.84 27.24 -31.57
C PRO A 139 -6.54 28.58 -30.89
N GLY A 140 -5.38 28.68 -30.22
CA GLY A 140 -4.83 29.93 -29.71
C GLY A 140 -4.77 30.04 -28.19
N LYS A 141 -5.52 29.25 -27.42
CA LYS A 141 -5.42 29.28 -25.94
C LYS A 141 -5.38 27.88 -25.38
N ASP A 142 -4.30 27.56 -24.70
CA ASP A 142 -4.17 26.28 -24.00
C ASP A 142 -5.23 26.12 -22.91
N ILE A 143 -5.77 24.92 -22.83
CA ILE A 143 -6.83 24.58 -21.88
C ILE A 143 -6.26 23.72 -20.77
N LYS A 144 -6.49 24.16 -19.52
CA LYS A 144 -6.17 23.39 -18.34
C LYS A 144 -7.40 22.57 -17.93
N CYS A 145 -7.21 21.30 -17.73
CA CYS A 145 -8.22 20.39 -17.21
C CYS A 145 -7.60 19.48 -16.15
N SER A 146 -8.41 18.76 -15.42
CA SER A 146 -7.93 17.84 -14.39
C SER A 146 -8.89 16.69 -14.23
N VAL A 147 -8.35 15.51 -13.99
CA VAL A 147 -9.08 14.36 -13.44
C VAL A 147 -8.60 14.10 -12.02
N LYS A 148 -9.42 13.43 -11.22
CA LYS A 148 -9.03 12.98 -9.88
C LYS A 148 -8.71 11.50 -9.93
N ILE A 149 -7.57 11.15 -9.38
CA ILE A 149 -7.23 9.78 -9.02
C ILE A 149 -7.75 9.57 -7.62
N ARG A 150 -8.71 8.67 -7.43
CA ARG A 150 -9.30 8.33 -6.14
C ARG A 150 -8.83 6.97 -5.68
N ASN A 151 -8.52 6.85 -4.41
CA ASN A 151 -8.23 5.59 -3.76
C ASN A 151 -9.43 5.20 -2.88
N LYS A 152 -10.21 4.22 -3.32
CA LYS A 152 -11.32 3.66 -2.55
C LYS A 152 -10.88 2.64 -1.51
N GLY A 153 -9.63 2.19 -1.58
CA GLY A 153 -9.01 1.29 -0.61
C GLY A 153 -8.46 2.02 0.61
N ARG A 154 -7.77 1.28 1.46
CA ARG A 154 -7.14 1.84 2.67
C ARG A 154 -5.62 1.79 2.63
N ARG A 155 -5.03 0.98 1.75
CA ARG A 155 -3.58 0.97 1.52
C ARG A 155 -3.20 2.05 0.52
N ILE A 156 -1.93 2.40 0.47
CA ILE A 156 -1.46 3.44 -0.46
C ILE A 156 -1.67 3.00 -1.92
N LEU A 157 -2.29 3.87 -2.70
CA LEU A 157 -2.42 3.73 -4.14
C LEU A 157 -1.22 4.38 -4.83
N TYR A 158 -0.49 3.64 -5.61
CA TYR A 158 0.62 4.16 -6.41
C TYR A 158 0.56 3.61 -7.83
N GLY A 159 1.05 4.41 -8.77
CA GLY A 159 1.02 4.05 -10.17
C GLY A 159 1.68 5.08 -11.08
N SER A 160 1.45 4.92 -12.35
CA SER A 160 1.87 5.91 -13.35
C SER A 160 0.76 6.15 -14.36
N VAL A 161 0.68 7.37 -14.83
CA VAL A 161 -0.16 7.79 -15.94
C VAL A 161 0.74 8.06 -17.14
N SER A 162 0.36 7.60 -18.32
CA SER A 162 1.04 7.88 -19.58
C SER A 162 0.05 8.33 -20.64
N ILE A 163 0.51 9.20 -21.53
CA ILE A 163 -0.19 9.66 -22.73
C ILE A 163 0.54 9.08 -23.91
N GLU A 164 -0.16 8.35 -24.75
CA GLU A 164 0.39 7.72 -25.93
C GLU A 164 -0.32 8.21 -27.19
N GLY A 165 0.45 8.60 -28.20
CA GLY A 165 -0.08 9.01 -29.51
C GLY A 165 -0.83 10.34 -29.55
N ILE A 166 -0.76 11.15 -28.48
CA ILE A 166 -1.53 12.40 -28.35
C ILE A 166 -0.58 13.58 -28.10
N PRO A 167 0.00 14.20 -29.14
CA PRO A 167 1.02 15.25 -28.99
C PRO A 167 0.47 16.58 -28.44
N TRP A 168 -0.82 16.79 -28.52
CA TRP A 168 -1.48 18.01 -28.04
C TRP A 168 -1.93 17.94 -26.57
N LEU A 169 -1.71 16.82 -25.87
CA LEU A 169 -2.05 16.64 -24.47
C LEU A 169 -0.77 16.48 -23.65
N SER A 170 -0.72 17.07 -22.46
CA SER A 170 0.36 16.91 -21.50
C SER A 170 -0.17 16.67 -20.09
N ILE A 171 0.57 15.89 -19.30
CA ILE A 171 0.32 15.70 -17.87
C ILE A 171 1.03 16.81 -17.11
N GLY A 172 0.33 17.43 -16.18
CA GLY A 172 0.84 18.48 -15.32
C GLY A 172 0.68 19.88 -15.90
N GLU A 173 1.16 20.85 -15.12
CA GLU A 173 1.25 22.24 -15.51
C GLU A 173 2.69 22.61 -15.85
N GLY A 174 2.92 23.30 -16.95
CA GLY A 174 4.25 23.76 -17.36
C GLY A 174 4.88 22.92 -18.48
N LYS A 175 6.10 22.42 -18.29
CA LYS A 175 6.79 21.68 -19.37
C LYS A 175 6.03 20.44 -19.80
N PRO A 176 5.86 20.18 -21.13
CA PRO A 176 5.15 19.02 -21.62
C PRO A 176 5.71 17.71 -21.05
N ARG A 177 4.82 16.88 -20.51
CA ARG A 177 5.16 15.56 -20.00
C ARG A 177 4.15 14.54 -20.50
N SER A 178 4.64 13.43 -21.03
CA SER A 178 3.82 12.31 -21.46
C SER A 178 3.64 11.25 -20.36
N ARG A 179 4.37 11.37 -19.25
CA ARG A 179 4.29 10.40 -18.13
C ARG A 179 4.46 11.08 -16.79
N SER A 180 3.68 10.62 -15.80
CA SER A 180 3.78 11.04 -14.40
C SER A 180 3.56 9.85 -13.49
N ARG A 181 4.29 9.81 -12.35
CA ARG A 181 4.02 8.85 -11.26
C ARG A 181 3.19 9.54 -10.20
N PHE A 182 2.39 8.76 -9.50
CA PHE A 182 1.60 9.23 -8.36
C PHE A 182 1.61 8.22 -7.22
N ASN A 183 1.41 8.72 -6.02
CA ASN A 183 1.07 7.93 -4.83
C ASN A 183 0.10 8.72 -3.97
N THR A 184 -0.90 8.06 -3.42
CA THR A 184 -1.90 8.71 -2.57
C THR A 184 -2.63 7.72 -1.68
N PHE A 185 -3.05 8.17 -0.50
CA PHE A 185 -3.99 7.46 0.37
C PHE A 185 -5.45 7.83 0.11
N GLN A 186 -5.67 9.00 -0.49
CA GLN A 186 -7.00 9.56 -0.75
C GLN A 186 -7.11 9.99 -2.21
N ASP A 187 -7.65 11.17 -2.44
CA ASP A 187 -7.76 11.76 -3.76
C ASP A 187 -6.48 12.52 -4.12
N ALA A 188 -6.03 12.36 -5.36
CA ALA A 188 -4.94 13.15 -5.93
C ALA A 188 -5.41 13.77 -7.25
N PRO A 189 -5.30 15.10 -7.41
CA PRO A 189 -5.58 15.73 -8.68
C PRO A 189 -4.49 15.37 -9.70
N LEU A 190 -4.89 15.06 -10.91
CA LEU A 190 -4.02 14.88 -12.07
C LEU A 190 -4.29 16.04 -13.03
N PRO A 191 -3.58 17.15 -12.92
CA PRO A 191 -3.72 18.26 -13.85
C PRO A 191 -3.20 17.87 -15.23
N MET A 192 -3.83 18.39 -16.26
CA MET A 192 -3.47 18.19 -17.66
C MET A 192 -3.58 19.50 -18.42
N THR A 193 -2.79 19.64 -19.48
CA THR A 193 -2.81 20.79 -20.36
C THR A 193 -3.03 20.33 -21.79
N VAL A 194 -4.04 20.90 -22.44
CA VAL A 194 -4.33 20.71 -23.87
C VAL A 194 -3.70 21.88 -24.64
N PHE A 195 -2.73 21.58 -25.51
CA PHE A 195 -2.07 22.53 -26.39
C PHE A 195 -2.88 22.70 -27.67
N THR A 196 -3.73 23.69 -27.71
CA THR A 196 -4.70 23.87 -28.81
C THR A 196 -4.05 24.23 -30.14
N ASN A 197 -2.86 24.86 -30.13
CA ASN A 197 -2.08 25.12 -31.33
C ASN A 197 -1.49 23.85 -31.99
N SER A 198 -1.45 22.75 -31.26
CA SER A 198 -1.00 21.45 -31.76
C SER A 198 -2.12 20.58 -32.31
N LEU A 199 -3.37 21.06 -32.23
CA LEU A 199 -4.52 20.39 -32.81
C LEU A 199 -4.48 20.57 -34.32
N ARG A 200 -4.49 19.44 -35.04
CA ARG A 200 -4.70 19.50 -36.51
C ARG A 200 -6.18 19.72 -36.76
N THR A 201 -6.50 20.74 -37.53
CA THR A 201 -7.85 20.87 -38.13
C THR A 201 -8.04 19.72 -39.10
N SER A 202 -8.99 18.82 -38.82
CA SER A 202 -9.46 17.81 -39.73
C SER A 202 -10.47 18.43 -40.71
#